data_e93f6cf57fa309e18ff886bee71b5359
#
_entry.id   e93f6cf57fa309e18ff886bee71b5359
#
_cell.length_a   1.000
_cell.length_b   1.000
_cell.length_c   1.000
_cell.angle_alpha   90.00
_cell.angle_beta   90.00
_cell.angle_gamma   90.00
#
_symmetry.space_group_name_H-M   'P 1'
#
loop_
_entity.id
_entity.type
_entity.pdbx_description
1 polymer ?
#
loop_
_entity_poly.entity_id
_entity_poly.type
_entity_poly.pdbx_seq_one_letter_code
_entity_poly.pdbx_strand_id
1 'polypeptide(L)'
;MQLNKLEIYNFLSVKEAVVNFDSYGNLVRIIGKNFDTKPTGSNGAGKSTIIEAVMFALFGKTIRKTNDKSLKNYHTKGKCRVVLTVNKDTVIERIKKAPMLSVTVGDENCTQESIQATQKYLEQILNINHNVFLASIVFGQSNGTDFLTASAEEKRAII
;
A
#
# COMPACT_ATOMS: atom_id res chain seq x y z
N MET A 1 -8.86 -5.10 -10.67
CA MET A 1 -7.55 -5.37 -10.04
C MET A 1 -7.74 -6.40 -8.92
N GLN A 2 -6.96 -7.47 -8.91
CA GLN A 2 -6.93 -8.50 -7.86
C GLN A 2 -5.58 -8.45 -7.15
N LEU A 3 -5.59 -8.40 -5.82
CA LEU A 3 -4.36 -8.51 -5.01
C LEU A 3 -4.04 -9.98 -4.83
N ASN A 4 -2.80 -10.41 -5.11
CA ASN A 4 -2.37 -11.79 -4.98
C ASN A 4 -1.37 -11.96 -3.82
N LYS A 5 -0.29 -11.16 -3.79
CA LYS A 5 0.74 -11.28 -2.76
C LYS A 5 1.27 -9.90 -2.36
N LEU A 6 1.51 -9.70 -1.07
CA LEU A 6 2.16 -8.51 -0.53
C LEU A 6 3.36 -8.93 0.32
N GLU A 7 4.53 -8.39 0.03
CA GLU A 7 5.74 -8.55 0.81
C GLU A 7 6.16 -7.20 1.37
N ILE A 8 6.41 -7.16 2.66
CA ILE A 8 6.71 -5.93 3.41
C ILE A 8 8.06 -6.12 4.10
N TYR A 9 8.98 -5.18 3.91
CA TYR A 9 10.29 -5.16 4.57
C TYR A 9 10.58 -3.77 5.14
N ASN A 10 10.81 -3.70 6.44
CA ASN A 10 11.17 -2.48 7.19
C ASN A 10 10.24 -1.29 6.93
N PHE A 11 8.94 -1.55 6.86
CA PHE A 11 7.92 -0.54 6.57
C PHE A 11 7.03 -0.30 7.80
N LEU A 12 6.96 0.94 8.26
CA LEU A 12 6.22 1.36 9.47
C LEU A 12 6.55 0.45 10.68
N SER A 13 5.55 -0.19 11.28
CA SER A 13 5.72 -1.09 12.43
C SER A 13 6.17 -2.51 12.06
N VAL A 14 6.22 -2.83 10.77
CA VAL A 14 6.55 -4.19 10.29
C VAL A 14 8.01 -4.29 9.88
N LYS A 15 8.74 -5.23 10.49
CA LYS A 15 10.09 -5.59 10.08
C LYS A 15 10.07 -6.42 8.81
N GLU A 16 9.27 -7.49 8.82
CA GLU A 16 9.10 -8.39 7.69
C GLU A 16 7.73 -9.07 7.79
N ALA A 17 7.01 -9.11 6.68
CA ALA A 17 5.76 -9.86 6.56
C ALA A 17 5.49 -10.22 5.10
N VAL A 18 4.86 -11.39 4.91
CA VAL A 18 4.35 -11.84 3.63
C VAL A 18 2.87 -12.17 3.80
N VAL A 19 2.03 -11.58 2.99
CA VAL A 19 0.60 -11.84 2.94
C VAL A 19 0.26 -12.42 1.57
N ASN A 20 -0.20 -13.65 1.54
CA ASN A 20 -0.67 -14.30 0.31
C ASN A 20 -2.20 -14.22 0.28
N PHE A 21 -2.75 -13.28 -0.49
CA PHE A 21 -4.18 -13.06 -0.58
C PHE A 21 -4.93 -14.21 -1.26
N ASP A 22 -4.26 -14.95 -2.16
CA ASP A 22 -4.85 -16.12 -2.84
C ASP A 22 -5.17 -17.27 -1.88
N SER A 23 -4.55 -17.27 -0.68
CA SER A 23 -4.80 -18.27 0.37
C SER A 23 -6.08 -18.01 1.15
N TYR A 24 -6.74 -16.87 0.93
CA TYR A 24 -7.92 -16.44 1.67
C TYR A 24 -9.14 -16.39 0.76
N GLY A 25 -10.33 -16.53 1.36
CA GLY A 25 -11.60 -16.36 0.66
C GLY A 25 -11.93 -14.88 0.37
N ASN A 26 -13.14 -14.63 -0.10
CA ASN A 26 -13.61 -13.30 -0.52
C ASN A 26 -13.68 -12.28 0.63
N LEU A 27 -13.68 -12.72 1.89
CA LEU A 27 -13.71 -11.87 3.07
C LEU A 27 -12.56 -12.24 4.01
N VAL A 28 -11.69 -11.29 4.30
CA VAL A 28 -10.54 -11.48 5.19
C VAL A 28 -10.65 -10.55 6.39
N ARG A 29 -10.59 -11.13 7.59
CA ARG A 29 -10.50 -10.38 8.84
C ARG A 29 -9.07 -10.38 9.36
N ILE A 30 -8.45 -9.21 9.47
CA ILE A 30 -7.11 -9.05 10.04
C ILE A 30 -7.24 -8.84 11.56
N ILE A 31 -6.73 -9.79 12.34
CA ILE A 31 -6.74 -9.73 13.81
C ILE A 31 -5.29 -9.50 14.28
N GLY A 32 -5.10 -8.52 15.15
CA GLY A 32 -3.81 -8.26 15.80
C GLY A 32 -3.83 -8.68 17.26
N LYS A 33 -2.72 -9.24 17.74
CA LYS A 33 -2.43 -9.44 19.17
C LYS A 33 -1.22 -8.59 19.52
N ASN A 34 -1.35 -7.75 20.55
CA ASN A 34 -0.23 -7.00 21.10
C ASN A 34 0.31 -7.77 22.31
N PHE A 35 1.60 -8.13 22.27
CA PHE A 35 2.27 -8.88 23.33
C PHE A 35 3.05 -7.97 24.29
N ASP A 36 3.20 -6.68 23.98
CA ASP A 36 3.98 -5.72 24.76
C ASP A 36 3.17 -5.10 25.90
N THR A 37 1.85 -5.22 25.86
CA THR A 37 0.94 -4.71 26.89
C THR A 37 0.00 -5.81 27.37
N LYS A 38 -0.58 -5.67 28.58
CA LYS A 38 -1.58 -6.62 29.12
C LYS A 38 -2.67 -6.94 28.08
N PRO A 39 -3.18 -8.18 28.01
CA PRO A 39 -3.73 -8.86 26.83
C PRO A 39 -5.10 -8.37 26.31
N THR A 40 -5.45 -7.11 26.45
CA THR A 40 -6.76 -6.60 26.04
C THR A 40 -6.76 -5.68 24.83
N GLY A 41 -5.60 -5.34 24.25
CA GLY A 41 -5.50 -4.38 23.16
C GLY A 41 -4.98 -4.98 21.85
N SER A 42 -5.72 -4.81 20.75
CA SER A 42 -5.21 -5.09 19.39
C SER A 42 -4.58 -3.83 18.76
N ASN A 43 -4.53 -2.71 19.50
CA ASN A 43 -3.96 -1.47 19.01
C ASN A 43 -2.42 -1.57 18.95
N GLY A 44 -1.82 -0.97 17.93
CA GLY A 44 -0.37 -1.04 17.71
C GLY A 44 0.14 -2.33 17.06
N ALA A 45 -0.70 -3.36 16.87
CA ALA A 45 -0.29 -4.66 16.29
C ALA A 45 -0.01 -4.65 14.78
N GLY A 46 0.07 -3.49 14.14
CA GLY A 46 0.45 -3.37 12.72
C GLY A 46 -0.64 -3.70 11.70
N LYS A 47 -1.90 -3.89 12.10
CA LYS A 47 -3.01 -4.23 11.17
C LYS A 47 -3.16 -3.23 10.02
N SER A 48 -3.17 -1.95 10.34
CA SER A 48 -3.28 -0.88 9.33
C SER A 48 -2.07 -0.81 8.42
N THR A 49 -0.91 -1.30 8.85
CA THR A 49 0.32 -1.29 8.05
C THR A 49 0.19 -2.12 6.78
N ILE A 50 -0.65 -3.15 6.76
CA ILE A 50 -0.92 -3.96 5.56
C ILE A 50 -1.59 -3.09 4.48
N ILE A 51 -2.62 -2.35 4.83
CA ILE A 51 -3.31 -1.45 3.88
C ILE A 51 -2.40 -0.29 3.45
N GLU A 52 -1.65 0.29 4.40
CA GLU A 52 -0.66 1.33 4.11
C GLU A 52 0.43 0.84 3.15
N ALA A 53 0.86 -0.43 3.26
CA ALA A 53 1.84 -1.03 2.37
C ALA A 53 1.29 -1.20 0.95
N VAL A 54 0.03 -1.62 0.78
CA VAL A 54 -0.64 -1.67 -0.52
C VAL A 54 -0.69 -0.27 -1.15
N MET A 55 -1.12 0.75 -0.39
CA MET A 55 -1.16 2.13 -0.85
C MET A 55 0.23 2.64 -1.26
N PHE A 56 1.24 2.34 -0.44
CA PHE A 56 2.61 2.73 -0.76
C PHE A 56 3.13 2.03 -2.01
N ALA A 57 2.88 0.74 -2.21
CA ALA A 57 3.28 0.03 -3.41
C ALA A 57 2.64 0.64 -4.66
N LEU A 58 1.33 0.88 -4.65
CA LEU A 58 0.58 1.39 -5.79
C LEU A 58 0.90 2.85 -6.12
N PHE A 59 0.97 3.73 -5.10
CA PHE A 59 1.00 5.19 -5.31
C PHE A 59 2.20 5.91 -4.69
N GLY A 60 3.06 5.21 -3.95
CA GLY A 60 4.17 5.83 -3.22
C GLY A 60 3.74 6.73 -2.06
N LYS A 61 2.47 6.66 -1.67
CA LYS A 61 1.84 7.46 -0.61
C LYS A 61 1.21 6.56 0.43
N THR A 62 1.00 7.08 1.62
CA THR A 62 0.26 6.42 2.70
C THR A 62 -1.08 7.12 2.93
N ILE A 63 -2.05 6.39 3.45
CA ILE A 63 -3.39 6.94 3.79
C ILE A 63 -3.25 8.07 4.80
N ARG A 64 -2.41 7.89 5.82
CA ARG A 64 -2.23 8.84 6.93
C ARG A 64 -1.36 10.05 6.60
N LYS A 65 -0.99 10.27 5.34
CA LYS A 65 -0.06 11.33 4.92
C LYS A 65 1.22 11.36 5.79
N THR A 66 1.69 10.17 6.16
CA THR A 66 2.86 9.98 7.03
C THR A 66 4.10 10.58 6.37
N ASN A 67 4.85 11.38 7.11
CA ASN A 67 6.09 11.96 6.61
C ASN A 67 7.05 10.87 6.14
N ASP A 68 7.77 11.14 5.08
CA ASP A 68 8.72 10.24 4.43
C ASP A 68 9.73 9.58 5.37
N LYS A 69 10.18 10.31 6.40
CA LYS A 69 11.12 9.80 7.40
C LYS A 69 10.50 8.74 8.32
N SER A 70 9.18 8.78 8.50
CA SER A 70 8.44 7.88 9.40
C SER A 70 8.00 6.57 8.72
N LEU A 71 8.22 6.41 7.41
CA LEU A 71 7.85 5.19 6.69
C LEU A 71 8.77 4.01 7.00
N LYS A 72 10.01 4.29 7.37
CA LYS A 72 10.97 3.25 7.72
C LYS A 72 10.73 2.76 9.14
N ASN A 73 10.84 1.47 9.36
CA ASN A 73 10.84 0.90 10.69
C ASN A 73 12.03 1.43 11.51
N TYR A 74 11.76 2.00 12.69
CA TYR A 74 12.79 2.61 13.54
C TYR A 74 13.72 1.58 14.21
N HIS A 75 13.24 0.38 14.42
CA HIS A 75 13.95 -0.67 15.14
C HIS A 75 14.87 -1.51 14.24
N THR A 76 14.85 -1.27 12.93
CA THR A 76 15.59 -2.11 11.97
C THR A 76 16.55 -1.29 11.12
N LYS A 77 17.71 -1.92 10.83
CA LYS A 77 18.65 -1.42 9.82
C LYS A 77 18.27 -2.05 8.48
N GLY A 78 18.06 -1.26 7.45
CA GLY A 78 17.74 -1.80 6.12
C GLY A 78 16.95 -0.84 5.26
N LYS A 79 16.69 -1.23 4.02
CA LYS A 79 15.86 -0.47 3.08
C LYS A 79 14.39 -0.74 3.39
N CYS A 80 13.57 0.30 3.39
CA CYS A 80 12.13 0.16 3.38
C CYS A 80 11.71 -0.29 1.97
N ARG A 81 11.16 -1.49 1.84
CA ARG A 81 10.82 -2.15 0.59
C ARG A 81 9.43 -2.77 0.69
N VAL A 82 8.62 -2.57 -0.31
CA VAL A 82 7.32 -3.23 -0.44
C VAL A 82 7.21 -3.81 -1.84
N VAL A 83 6.79 -5.07 -1.94
CA VAL A 83 6.50 -5.75 -3.20
C VAL A 83 5.04 -6.16 -3.19
N LEU A 84 4.33 -5.81 -4.24
CA LEU A 84 2.91 -6.14 -4.43
C LEU A 84 2.74 -6.86 -5.76
N THR A 85 2.17 -8.06 -5.73
CA THR A 85 1.74 -8.79 -6.92
C THR A 85 0.25 -8.60 -7.11
N VAL A 86 -0.16 -8.19 -8.29
CA VAL A 86 -1.56 -8.00 -8.69
C VAL A 86 -1.86 -8.70 -10.00
N ASN A 87 -3.11 -9.09 -10.21
CA ASN A 87 -3.59 -9.76 -11.42
C ASN A 87 -2.80 -11.03 -11.80
N LYS A 88 -2.09 -11.63 -10.83
CA LYS A 88 -1.23 -12.82 -10.91
C LYS A 88 0.13 -12.61 -11.60
N ASP A 89 0.26 -11.64 -12.47
CA ASP A 89 1.43 -11.42 -13.34
C ASP A 89 2.13 -10.08 -13.17
N THR A 90 1.48 -9.12 -12.57
CA THR A 90 2.03 -7.77 -12.41
C THR A 90 2.69 -7.62 -11.06
N VAL A 91 4.01 -7.47 -11.03
CA VAL A 91 4.82 -7.28 -9.82
C VAL A 91 5.27 -5.83 -9.73
N ILE A 92 4.95 -5.18 -8.63
CA ILE A 92 5.27 -3.80 -8.32
C ILE A 92 6.22 -3.80 -7.13
N GLU A 93 7.42 -3.30 -7.30
CA GLU A 93 8.40 -3.15 -6.22
C GLU A 93 8.69 -1.67 -5.99
N ARG A 94 8.57 -1.25 -4.73
CA ARG A 94 8.89 0.12 -4.33
C ARG A 94 9.84 0.15 -3.15
N ILE A 95 10.92 0.94 -3.28
CA ILE A 95 11.93 1.15 -2.25
C ILE A 95 11.94 2.63 -1.88
N LYS A 96 12.02 2.94 -0.58
CA LYS A 96 12.00 4.33 -0.11
C LYS A 96 13.41 4.95 -0.03
N LYS A 97 14.37 4.29 0.57
CA LYS A 97 15.76 4.80 0.63
C LYS A 97 16.48 4.43 -0.68
N ALA A 98 17.01 5.39 -1.41
CA ALA A 98 17.31 5.33 -2.83
C ALA A 98 16.01 5.04 -3.60
N PRO A 99 15.15 6.07 -3.78
CA PRO A 99 13.80 5.87 -4.28
C PRO A 99 13.81 5.10 -5.59
N MET A 100 13.06 4.00 -5.62
CA MET A 100 12.92 3.13 -6.78
C MET A 100 11.48 2.66 -6.89
N LEU A 101 10.97 2.65 -8.09
CA LEU A 101 9.76 1.96 -8.48
C LEU A 101 10.07 1.10 -9.68
N SER A 102 9.87 -0.20 -9.58
CA SER A 102 9.93 -1.11 -10.71
C SER A 102 8.59 -1.80 -10.91
N VAL A 103 8.27 -2.08 -12.17
CA VAL A 103 7.07 -2.77 -12.61
C VAL A 103 7.48 -3.86 -13.57
N THR A 104 7.06 -5.09 -13.29
CA THR A 104 7.25 -6.25 -14.16
C THR A 104 5.88 -6.84 -14.47
N VAL A 105 5.61 -7.17 -15.73
CA VAL A 105 4.37 -7.82 -16.17
C VAL A 105 4.74 -9.12 -16.85
N GLY A 106 4.31 -10.24 -16.27
CA GLY A 106 4.85 -11.55 -16.64
C GLY A 106 6.36 -11.60 -16.43
N ASP A 107 7.11 -11.89 -17.51
CA ASP A 107 8.58 -11.90 -17.50
C ASP A 107 9.21 -10.60 -18.04
N GLU A 108 8.40 -9.61 -18.42
CA GLU A 108 8.85 -8.37 -19.04
C GLU A 108 9.03 -7.26 -18.00
N ASN A 109 10.21 -6.62 -18.00
CA ASN A 109 10.47 -5.43 -17.20
C ASN A 109 9.88 -4.18 -17.90
N CYS A 110 8.80 -3.67 -17.33
CA CYS A 110 8.06 -2.51 -17.83
C CYS A 110 8.43 -1.20 -17.13
N THR A 111 9.51 -1.20 -16.35
CA THR A 111 9.99 0.00 -15.65
C THR A 111 10.43 1.07 -16.65
N GLN A 112 9.93 2.29 -16.50
CA GLN A 112 10.25 3.43 -17.37
C GLN A 112 11.48 4.19 -16.87
N GLU A 113 11.95 5.15 -17.65
CA GLU A 113 13.16 5.94 -17.40
C GLU A 113 13.14 6.73 -16.07
N SER A 114 11.96 7.06 -15.55
CA SER A 114 11.78 7.77 -14.29
C SER A 114 10.69 7.17 -13.42
N ILE A 115 10.76 7.44 -12.11
CA ILE A 115 9.71 7.02 -11.17
C ILE A 115 8.35 7.61 -11.57
N GLN A 116 8.32 8.87 -12.04
CA GLN A 116 7.09 9.51 -12.47
C GLN A 116 6.49 8.85 -13.72
N ALA A 117 7.33 8.52 -14.71
CA ALA A 117 6.90 7.82 -15.91
C ALA A 117 6.42 6.40 -15.58
N THR A 118 7.14 5.67 -14.73
CA THR A 118 6.75 4.34 -14.24
C THR A 118 5.44 4.39 -13.46
N GLN A 119 5.24 5.42 -12.60
CA GLN A 119 3.99 5.63 -11.87
C GLN A 119 2.81 5.85 -12.82
N LYS A 120 2.96 6.71 -13.81
CA LYS A 120 1.93 6.98 -14.81
C LYS A 120 1.59 5.72 -15.61
N TYR A 121 2.59 4.97 -16.03
CA TYR A 121 2.41 3.69 -16.71
C TYR A 121 1.62 2.69 -15.83
N LEU A 122 2.01 2.54 -14.57
CA LEU A 122 1.35 1.67 -13.59
C LEU A 122 -0.14 2.03 -13.42
N GLU A 123 -0.45 3.32 -13.27
CA GLU A 123 -1.83 3.81 -13.14
C GLU A 123 -2.66 3.52 -14.41
N GLN A 124 -2.03 3.60 -15.58
CA GLN A 124 -2.69 3.27 -16.86
C GLN A 124 -3.00 1.78 -16.99
N ILE A 125 -2.01 0.88 -16.76
CA ILE A 125 -2.23 -0.57 -16.93
C ILE A 125 -3.20 -1.14 -15.91
N LEU A 126 -3.25 -0.59 -14.70
CA LEU A 126 -4.19 -1.01 -13.66
C LEU A 126 -5.52 -0.28 -13.73
N ASN A 127 -5.63 0.74 -14.57
CA ASN A 127 -6.78 1.65 -14.68
C ASN A 127 -7.26 2.17 -13.33
N ILE A 128 -6.33 2.66 -12.52
CA ILE A 128 -6.58 3.20 -11.19
C ILE A 128 -5.85 4.52 -11.00
N ASN A 129 -6.43 5.42 -10.20
CA ASN A 129 -5.72 6.56 -9.66
C ASN A 129 -5.86 6.62 -8.14
N HIS A 130 -4.97 7.37 -7.51
CA HIS A 130 -4.89 7.48 -6.05
C HIS A 130 -6.22 7.95 -5.41
N ASN A 131 -6.86 8.97 -5.96
CA ASN A 131 -8.06 9.58 -5.36
C ASN A 131 -9.27 8.64 -5.47
N VAL A 132 -9.45 8.01 -6.64
CA VAL A 132 -10.50 7.01 -6.86
C VAL A 132 -10.30 5.81 -5.96
N PHE A 133 -9.06 5.34 -5.82
CA PHE A 133 -8.74 4.19 -4.96
C PHE A 133 -9.06 4.49 -3.48
N LEU A 134 -8.66 5.66 -2.98
CA LEU A 134 -8.99 6.09 -1.62
C LEU A 134 -10.49 6.22 -1.40
N ALA A 135 -11.19 6.84 -2.35
CA ALA A 135 -12.61 7.15 -2.18
C ALA A 135 -13.53 5.93 -2.31
N SER A 136 -13.13 4.93 -3.13
CA SER A 136 -14.01 3.82 -3.50
C SER A 136 -13.62 2.46 -2.89
N ILE A 137 -12.35 2.28 -2.54
CA ILE A 137 -11.82 0.97 -2.12
C ILE A 137 -11.37 0.99 -0.65
N VAL A 138 -10.83 2.12 -0.18
CA VAL A 138 -10.33 2.23 1.20
C VAL A 138 -11.32 2.97 2.09
N PHE A 139 -12.08 2.23 2.88
CA PHE A 139 -12.95 2.77 3.91
C PHE A 139 -12.23 2.71 5.27
N GLY A 140 -11.65 3.83 5.69
CA GLY A 140 -10.99 3.97 7.00
C GLY A 140 -11.77 4.89 7.96
N GLN A 141 -11.37 4.91 9.22
CA GLN A 141 -11.99 5.76 10.25
C GLN A 141 -11.91 7.27 9.95
N SER A 142 -10.95 7.71 9.13
CA SER A 142 -10.75 9.11 8.74
C SER A 142 -11.22 9.43 7.31
N ASN A 143 -11.35 8.44 6.44
CA ASN A 143 -11.58 8.67 5.01
C ASN A 143 -13.06 8.66 4.61
N GLY A 144 -13.95 8.11 5.44
CA GLY A 144 -15.39 8.14 5.18
C GLY A 144 -15.99 9.55 5.26
N THR A 145 -15.32 10.46 5.97
CA THR A 145 -15.70 11.88 6.04
C THR A 145 -15.09 12.68 4.89
N ASP A 146 -13.96 12.26 4.33
CA ASP A 146 -13.25 13.03 3.29
C ASP A 146 -14.07 13.12 1.98
N PHE A 147 -14.78 12.06 1.58
CA PHE A 147 -15.68 12.13 0.42
C PHE A 147 -16.91 13.02 0.69
N LEU A 148 -17.49 12.95 1.88
CA LEU A 148 -18.66 13.77 2.24
C LEU A 148 -18.31 15.26 2.38
N THR A 149 -17.09 15.54 2.88
CA THR A 149 -16.58 16.89 3.10
C THR A 149 -15.74 17.42 1.95
N ALA A 150 -15.40 16.58 0.95
CA ALA A 150 -14.65 16.97 -0.23
C ALA A 150 -15.36 18.08 -1.00
N SER A 151 -14.59 18.99 -1.57
CA SER A 151 -15.06 20.06 -2.43
C SER A 151 -15.78 19.49 -3.66
N ALA A 152 -16.61 20.30 -4.32
CA ALA A 152 -17.30 19.90 -5.54
C ALA A 152 -16.31 19.52 -6.68
N GLU A 153 -15.12 20.10 -6.67
CA GLU A 153 -14.06 19.84 -7.63
C GLU A 153 -13.39 18.48 -7.40
N GLU A 154 -13.10 18.16 -6.14
CA GLU A 154 -12.59 16.85 -5.75
C GLU A 154 -13.60 15.72 -5.99
N LYS A 155 -14.89 15.97 -5.75
CA LYS A 155 -15.97 15.01 -6.06
C LYS A 155 -16.10 14.73 -7.56
N ARG A 156 -15.96 15.75 -8.42
CA ARG A 156 -15.99 15.57 -9.88
C ARG A 156 -14.78 14.82 -10.43
N ALA A 157 -13.64 14.86 -9.74
CA ALA A 157 -12.46 14.11 -10.14
C ALA A 157 -12.56 12.60 -9.83
N ILE A 158 -13.59 12.19 -9.07
CA ILE A 158 -13.84 10.81 -8.66
C ILE A 158 -14.92 10.14 -9.55
N ILE A 159 -15.77 10.94 -10.19
CA ILE A 159 -16.81 10.50 -11.12
C ILE A 159 -16.28 10.53 -12.54
#